data_cf488aa6aef7033ab72384440d269a9b
#
_entry.id   cf488aa6aef7033ab72384440d269a9b
#
_cell.length_a   1.000
_cell.length_b   1.000
_cell.length_c   1.000
_cell.angle_alpha   90.00
_cell.angle_beta   90.00
_cell.angle_gamma   90.00
#
_symmetry.space_group_name_H-M   'P 1'
#
loop_
_entity.id
_entity.type
_entity.pdbx_description
1 polymer ?
#
loop_
_entity_poly.entity_id
_entity_poly.type
_entity_poly.pdbx_seq_one_letter_code
_entity_poly.pdbx_strand_id
1 'polypeptide(L)'
;MLEELNITKTEGGLIASWNFFGYLCGSLLSISSIFKKRVKLVFFISIVLSISTTFLMSIDDKVIFFIIIRFISGLSSAFVLIFGTALILPSIQAFGKKSLSTSHFMGVGFGIVISSILVTFLGELGFHWDDLWIGVAVLSVILAVPIFICTPNEILQHSYSQNSNYKNNFSFSLISISYGLYGFGYVILGTFISAMARETSGLEATEMYVWLLVGLAGIPMVIFWPWFGKKIGNDLALFFACAIMGLGVLMPVLLENKVGITSASILLGSTFIPITALALLEGQSRYNGSIRVSTAILTSSFSVGQMIGPYFGGVIIDLFNSYSIALTISSISLFIASILMINPTRLLNRNFRDIL
;
A
#
# COMPACT_ATOMS: atom_id res chain seq x y z
N MET A 1 9.57 17.44 -9.40
CA MET A 1 10.68 17.04 -8.52
C MET A 1 11.76 16.27 -9.28
N LEU A 2 11.53 15.06 -9.85
CA LEU A 2 12.61 14.32 -10.54
C LEU A 2 13.27 15.14 -11.65
N GLU A 3 12.49 15.77 -12.53
CA GLU A 3 12.99 16.61 -13.60
C GLU A 3 13.62 17.93 -13.11
N GLU A 4 12.96 18.63 -12.19
CA GLU A 4 13.44 19.92 -11.69
C GLU A 4 14.78 19.80 -10.93
N LEU A 5 15.01 18.65 -10.26
CA LEU A 5 16.21 18.35 -9.50
C LEU A 5 17.22 17.45 -10.26
N ASN A 6 16.91 17.08 -11.51
CA ASN A 6 17.72 16.14 -12.31
C ASN A 6 18.00 14.80 -11.61
N ILE A 7 17.03 14.30 -10.86
CA ILE A 7 17.11 13.02 -10.14
C ILE A 7 16.85 11.86 -11.12
N THR A 8 17.75 10.88 -11.20
CA THR A 8 17.57 9.68 -12.03
C THR A 8 16.43 8.79 -11.53
N LYS A 9 15.93 7.86 -12.36
CA LYS A 9 14.90 6.89 -11.95
C LYS A 9 15.43 5.96 -10.85
N THR A 10 16.71 5.60 -10.91
CA THR A 10 17.40 4.83 -9.87
C THR A 10 17.37 5.56 -8.53
N GLU A 11 17.73 6.83 -8.50
CA GLU A 11 17.70 7.65 -7.28
C GLU A 11 16.27 7.85 -6.77
N GLY A 12 15.31 8.12 -7.65
CA GLY A 12 13.89 8.20 -7.31
C GLY A 12 13.36 6.90 -6.72
N GLY A 13 13.73 5.78 -7.33
CA GLY A 13 13.43 4.43 -6.82
C GLY A 13 14.09 4.16 -5.47
N LEU A 14 15.34 4.61 -5.27
CA LEU A 14 16.04 4.49 -4.00
C LEU A 14 15.35 5.28 -2.89
N ILE A 15 14.96 6.53 -3.14
CA ILE A 15 14.19 7.37 -2.22
C ILE A 15 12.89 6.69 -1.80
N ALA A 16 12.16 6.10 -2.74
CA ALA A 16 10.93 5.35 -2.46
C ALA A 16 11.24 4.07 -1.65
N SER A 17 12.28 3.33 -1.99
CA SER A 17 12.71 2.11 -1.30
C SER A 17 13.06 2.35 0.17
N TRP A 18 13.71 3.46 0.50
CA TRP A 18 14.02 3.83 1.88
C TRP A 18 12.76 4.18 2.70
N ASN A 19 11.71 4.71 2.06
CA ASN A 19 10.41 4.86 2.71
C ASN A 19 9.84 3.49 3.12
N PHE A 20 9.87 2.50 2.22
CA PHE A 20 9.39 1.15 2.51
C PHE A 20 10.28 0.40 3.49
N PHE A 21 11.59 0.68 3.51
CA PHE A 21 12.48 0.16 4.56
C PHE A 21 12.13 0.74 5.94
N GLY A 22 11.85 2.03 6.01
CA GLY A 22 11.32 2.65 7.24
C GLY A 22 10.00 2.01 7.67
N TYR A 23 9.09 1.75 6.72
CA TYR A 23 7.82 1.07 6.97
C TYR A 23 8.01 -0.36 7.50
N LEU A 24 8.96 -1.12 6.95
CA LEU A 24 9.34 -2.45 7.45
C LEU A 24 9.84 -2.36 8.91
N CYS A 25 10.77 -1.46 9.19
CA CYS A 25 11.29 -1.25 10.55
C CYS A 25 10.16 -0.85 11.52
N GLY A 26 9.29 0.06 11.13
CA GLY A 26 8.14 0.49 11.93
C GLY A 26 7.16 -0.65 12.21
N SER A 27 6.85 -1.47 11.20
CA SER A 27 5.96 -2.61 11.37
C SER A 27 6.53 -3.66 12.34
N LEU A 28 7.81 -3.98 12.26
CA LEU A 28 8.49 -4.89 13.18
C LEU A 28 8.58 -4.31 14.60
N LEU A 29 8.94 -3.05 14.74
CA LEU A 29 9.01 -2.36 16.03
C LEU A 29 7.64 -2.28 16.72
N SER A 30 6.55 -2.16 15.96
CA SER A 30 5.19 -2.11 16.50
C SER A 30 4.81 -3.35 17.33
N ILE A 31 5.49 -4.49 17.10
CA ILE A 31 5.28 -5.74 17.85
C ILE A 31 5.78 -5.62 19.28
N SER A 32 6.69 -4.71 19.56
CA SER A 32 7.30 -4.55 20.88
C SER A 32 6.27 -4.31 21.99
N SER A 33 6.52 -4.90 23.15
CA SER A 33 5.69 -4.70 24.34
C SER A 33 5.75 -3.27 24.88
N ILE A 34 6.80 -2.50 24.52
CA ILE A 34 7.00 -1.10 24.94
C ILE A 34 5.80 -0.22 24.57
N PHE A 35 5.19 -0.47 23.43
CA PHE A 35 4.09 0.33 22.90
C PHE A 35 2.70 -0.05 23.44
N LYS A 36 2.55 -1.23 24.10
CA LYS A 36 1.24 -1.76 24.55
C LYS A 36 0.44 -0.79 25.41
N LYS A 37 1.11 -0.04 26.27
CA LYS A 37 0.47 0.90 27.22
C LYS A 37 0.36 2.34 26.69
N ARG A 38 0.89 2.63 25.49
CA ARG A 38 1.01 3.99 24.97
C ARG A 38 0.54 4.11 23.51
N VAL A 39 -0.36 3.23 23.09
CA VAL A 39 -0.83 3.13 21.68
C VAL A 39 -1.32 4.48 21.16
N LYS A 40 -2.18 5.18 21.90
CA LYS A 40 -2.70 6.50 21.50
C LYS A 40 -1.60 7.56 21.41
N LEU A 41 -0.69 7.59 22.37
CA LEU A 41 0.43 8.54 22.37
C LEU A 41 1.35 8.32 21.16
N VAL A 42 1.73 7.06 20.90
CA VAL A 42 2.57 6.70 19.76
C VAL A 42 1.88 7.01 18.44
N PHE A 43 0.57 6.75 18.33
CA PHE A 43 -0.23 7.11 17.17
C PHE A 43 -0.18 8.62 16.89
N PHE A 44 -0.38 9.46 17.92
CA PHE A 44 -0.34 10.91 17.75
C PHE A 44 1.05 11.44 17.42
N ILE A 45 2.10 10.95 18.09
CA ILE A 45 3.49 11.29 17.76
C ILE A 45 3.79 10.93 16.31
N SER A 46 3.31 9.76 15.84
CA SER A 46 3.54 9.31 14.47
C SER A 46 2.81 10.17 13.43
N ILE A 47 1.61 10.68 13.74
CA ILE A 47 0.92 11.64 12.87
C ILE A 47 1.74 12.95 12.77
N VAL A 48 2.17 13.50 13.90
CA VAL A 48 3.00 14.71 13.92
C VAL A 48 4.29 14.49 13.13
N LEU A 49 4.96 13.36 13.35
CA LEU A 49 6.19 13.02 12.65
C LEU A 49 5.97 12.85 11.14
N SER A 50 4.85 12.23 10.73
CA SER A 50 4.48 12.10 9.32
C SER A 50 4.26 13.46 8.65
N ILE A 51 3.55 14.37 9.32
CA ILE A 51 3.34 15.75 8.85
C ILE A 51 4.69 16.49 8.75
N SER A 52 5.52 16.40 9.79
CA SER A 52 6.82 17.05 9.83
C SER A 52 7.74 16.56 8.71
N THR A 53 7.79 15.24 8.45
CA THR A 53 8.59 14.67 7.37
C THR A 53 8.05 15.06 5.98
N THR A 54 6.75 15.24 5.82
CA THR A 54 6.17 15.75 4.59
C THR A 54 6.60 17.19 4.34
N PHE A 55 6.57 18.04 5.36
CA PHE A 55 7.08 19.42 5.26
C PHE A 55 8.59 19.46 4.99
N LEU A 56 9.38 18.63 5.68
CA LEU A 56 10.82 18.58 5.51
C LEU A 56 11.25 18.17 4.08
N MET A 57 10.39 17.50 3.31
CA MET A 57 10.68 17.21 1.90
C MET A 57 10.83 18.47 1.02
N SER A 58 10.39 19.63 1.49
CA SER A 58 10.49 20.91 0.77
C SER A 58 11.76 21.73 1.08
N ILE A 59 12.61 21.28 2.03
CA ILE A 59 13.65 22.15 2.61
C ILE A 59 15.03 22.01 1.90
N ASP A 60 15.34 20.82 1.39
CA ASP A 60 16.66 20.51 0.79
C ASP A 60 16.44 19.78 -0.55
N ASP A 61 17.41 19.86 -1.46
CA ASP A 61 17.39 19.22 -2.77
C ASP A 61 18.29 17.97 -2.88
N LYS A 62 19.01 17.63 -1.79
CA LYS A 62 19.95 16.51 -1.78
C LYS A 62 19.25 15.17 -1.64
N VAL A 63 19.62 14.23 -2.50
CA VAL A 63 19.12 12.85 -2.49
C VAL A 63 19.28 12.17 -1.12
N ILE A 64 20.44 12.37 -0.45
CA ILE A 64 20.69 11.79 0.88
C ILE A 64 19.72 12.33 1.95
N PHE A 65 19.35 13.61 1.87
CA PHE A 65 18.36 14.20 2.76
C PHE A 65 17.00 13.56 2.53
N PHE A 66 16.56 13.41 1.28
CA PHE A 66 15.30 12.73 0.95
C PHE A 66 15.30 11.29 1.46
N ILE A 67 16.38 10.54 1.32
CA ILE A 67 16.51 9.18 1.84
C ILE A 67 16.24 9.12 3.34
N ILE A 68 16.88 10.00 4.13
CA ILE A 68 16.71 10.04 5.59
C ILE A 68 15.27 10.38 5.98
N ILE A 69 14.72 11.44 5.36
CA ILE A 69 13.35 11.90 5.65
C ILE A 69 12.33 10.82 5.25
N ARG A 70 12.52 10.15 4.12
CA ARG A 70 11.64 9.07 3.67
C ARG A 70 11.70 7.84 4.56
N PHE A 71 12.85 7.48 5.09
CA PHE A 71 12.96 6.43 6.10
C PHE A 71 12.12 6.75 7.33
N ILE A 72 12.24 7.96 7.88
CA ILE A 72 11.48 8.41 9.05
C ILE A 72 9.97 8.48 8.71
N SER A 73 9.62 8.97 7.54
CA SER A 73 8.23 9.01 7.03
C SER A 73 7.63 7.60 6.94
N GLY A 74 8.36 6.63 6.40
CA GLY A 74 7.93 5.25 6.32
C GLY A 74 7.69 4.62 7.69
N LEU A 75 8.61 4.83 8.63
CA LEU A 75 8.48 4.36 10.00
C LEU A 75 7.23 4.93 10.70
N SER A 76 7.01 6.24 10.56
CA SER A 76 5.82 6.90 11.12
C SER A 76 4.54 6.42 10.45
N SER A 77 4.54 6.20 9.13
CA SER A 77 3.40 5.69 8.37
C SER A 77 2.98 4.29 8.82
N ALA A 78 3.95 3.39 9.08
CA ALA A 78 3.66 2.08 9.64
C ALA A 78 2.97 2.17 11.01
N PHE A 79 3.44 3.04 11.87
CA PHE A 79 2.84 3.26 13.19
C PHE A 79 1.45 3.87 13.10
N VAL A 80 1.22 4.84 12.21
CA VAL A 80 -0.12 5.41 11.97
C VAL A 80 -1.09 4.33 11.53
N LEU A 81 -0.73 3.48 10.56
CA LEU A 81 -1.61 2.42 10.08
C LEU A 81 -1.90 1.38 11.19
N ILE A 82 -0.87 0.87 11.85
CA ILE A 82 -0.99 -0.24 12.80
C ILE A 82 -1.71 0.21 14.07
N PHE A 83 -1.29 1.33 14.66
CA PHE A 83 -1.90 1.82 15.89
C PHE A 83 -3.26 2.48 15.64
N GLY A 84 -3.45 3.14 14.50
CA GLY A 84 -4.76 3.64 14.06
C GLY A 84 -5.78 2.52 13.90
N THR A 85 -5.41 1.43 13.22
CA THR A 85 -6.26 0.24 13.11
C THR A 85 -6.57 -0.36 14.49
N ALA A 86 -5.57 -0.45 15.38
CA ALA A 86 -5.74 -0.97 16.73
C ALA A 86 -6.69 -0.11 17.60
N LEU A 87 -6.77 1.19 17.35
CA LEU A 87 -7.69 2.09 18.05
C LEU A 87 -9.12 2.04 17.48
N ILE A 88 -9.25 1.95 16.15
CA ILE A 88 -10.54 2.07 15.46
C ILE A 88 -11.29 0.74 15.40
N LEU A 89 -10.60 -0.37 15.14
CA LEU A 89 -11.24 -1.66 14.88
C LEU A 89 -12.07 -2.19 16.06
N PRO A 90 -11.63 -2.12 17.33
CA PRO A 90 -12.44 -2.51 18.46
C PRO A 90 -13.74 -1.69 18.60
N SER A 91 -13.67 -0.39 18.31
CA SER A 91 -14.83 0.50 18.35
C SER A 91 -15.87 0.11 17.29
N ILE A 92 -15.46 -0.16 16.06
CA ILE A 92 -16.35 -0.64 14.98
C ILE A 92 -17.02 -1.97 15.37
N GLN A 93 -16.27 -2.87 15.99
CA GLN A 93 -16.79 -4.18 16.42
C GLN A 93 -17.78 -4.06 17.57
N ALA A 94 -17.53 -3.17 18.53
CA ALA A 94 -18.42 -2.89 19.66
C ALA A 94 -19.79 -2.35 19.21
N PHE A 95 -19.85 -1.58 18.12
CA PHE A 95 -21.09 -1.13 17.49
C PHE A 95 -21.82 -2.22 16.68
N GLY A 96 -21.36 -3.49 16.71
CA GLY A 96 -21.97 -4.60 15.99
C GLY A 96 -21.81 -4.57 14.47
N LYS A 97 -21.04 -3.62 13.94
CA LYS A 97 -20.87 -3.39 12.50
C LYS A 97 -19.61 -4.08 11.94
N LYS A 98 -19.42 -5.37 12.24
CA LYS A 98 -18.25 -6.16 11.77
C LYS A 98 -18.05 -6.12 10.25
N SER A 99 -19.12 -5.94 9.48
CA SER A 99 -19.05 -5.80 8.01
C SER A 99 -18.30 -4.54 7.55
N LEU A 100 -18.16 -3.53 8.42
CA LEU A 100 -17.45 -2.28 8.15
C LEU A 100 -15.99 -2.31 8.61
N SER A 101 -15.48 -3.46 9.07
CA SER A 101 -14.10 -3.57 9.59
C SER A 101 -13.02 -3.16 8.57
N THR A 102 -13.30 -3.27 7.27
CA THR A 102 -12.39 -2.84 6.19
C THR A 102 -12.63 -1.41 5.73
N SER A 103 -13.74 -0.77 6.12
CA SER A 103 -14.11 0.56 5.62
C SER A 103 -13.11 1.67 5.97
N HIS A 104 -12.35 1.51 7.07
CA HIS A 104 -11.30 2.49 7.43
C HIS A 104 -10.21 2.60 6.36
N PHE A 105 -9.98 1.56 5.55
CA PHE A 105 -9.07 1.62 4.41
C PHE A 105 -9.57 2.53 3.28
N MET A 106 -10.87 2.87 3.22
CA MET A 106 -11.37 3.87 2.27
C MET A 106 -10.69 5.24 2.48
N GLY A 107 -10.25 5.54 3.72
CA GLY A 107 -9.48 6.73 4.04
C GLY A 107 -8.22 6.89 3.18
N VAL A 108 -7.58 5.79 2.78
CA VAL A 108 -6.43 5.81 1.86
C VAL A 108 -6.87 6.32 0.48
N GLY A 109 -7.97 5.81 -0.05
CA GLY A 109 -8.52 6.28 -1.34
C GLY A 109 -8.93 7.76 -1.29
N PHE A 110 -9.62 8.21 -0.24
CA PHE A 110 -9.96 9.62 -0.06
C PHE A 110 -8.70 10.49 0.06
N GLY A 111 -7.69 10.04 0.82
CA GLY A 111 -6.42 10.76 0.95
C GLY A 111 -5.74 10.95 -0.41
N ILE A 112 -5.69 9.90 -1.23
CA ILE A 112 -5.13 9.95 -2.60
C ILE A 112 -5.92 10.94 -3.47
N VAL A 113 -7.25 10.89 -3.46
CA VAL A 113 -8.08 11.80 -4.25
C VAL A 113 -7.83 13.26 -3.86
N ILE A 114 -7.90 13.57 -2.56
CA ILE A 114 -7.78 14.95 -2.07
C ILE A 114 -6.35 15.47 -2.33
N SER A 115 -5.31 14.68 -2.05
CA SER A 115 -3.93 15.10 -2.31
C SER A 115 -3.64 15.23 -3.81
N SER A 116 -4.18 14.35 -4.65
CA SER A 116 -4.03 14.44 -6.10
C SER A 116 -4.66 15.72 -6.65
N ILE A 117 -5.89 16.05 -6.24
CA ILE A 117 -6.55 17.30 -6.64
C ILE A 117 -5.72 18.52 -6.22
N LEU A 118 -5.23 18.53 -4.98
CA LEU A 118 -4.42 19.65 -4.47
C LEU A 118 -3.13 19.82 -5.27
N VAL A 119 -2.37 18.71 -5.46
CA VAL A 119 -1.09 18.75 -6.18
C VAL A 119 -1.28 19.17 -7.64
N THR A 120 -2.31 18.63 -8.30
CA THR A 120 -2.66 19.05 -9.67
C THR A 120 -3.00 20.54 -9.74
N PHE A 121 -3.86 21.02 -8.86
CA PHE A 121 -4.28 22.41 -8.81
C PHE A 121 -3.10 23.37 -8.58
N LEU A 122 -2.22 23.05 -7.61
CA LEU A 122 -1.03 23.87 -7.37
C LEU A 122 -0.04 23.81 -8.54
N GLY A 123 0.11 22.63 -9.17
CA GLY A 123 0.97 22.47 -10.35
C GLY A 123 0.47 23.29 -11.55
N GLU A 124 -0.86 23.35 -11.80
CA GLU A 124 -1.47 24.21 -12.84
C GLU A 124 -1.26 25.71 -12.58
N LEU A 125 -1.16 26.11 -11.31
CA LEU A 125 -0.83 27.48 -10.92
C LEU A 125 0.66 27.82 -11.07
N GLY A 126 1.50 26.85 -11.46
CA GLY A 126 2.93 27.03 -11.69
C GLY A 126 3.78 26.99 -10.42
N PHE A 127 3.28 26.43 -9.32
CA PHE A 127 4.08 26.20 -8.12
C PHE A 127 5.16 25.15 -8.36
N HIS A 128 6.34 25.33 -7.74
CA HIS A 128 7.47 24.41 -7.80
C HIS A 128 7.26 23.18 -6.91
N TRP A 129 8.11 22.17 -7.07
CA TRP A 129 8.02 20.88 -6.36
C TRP A 129 8.01 21.03 -4.83
N ASP A 130 8.77 21.97 -4.28
CA ASP A 130 8.84 22.27 -2.83
C ASP A 130 7.52 22.85 -2.30
N ASP A 131 6.89 23.77 -3.03
CA ASP A 131 5.58 24.32 -2.69
C ASP A 131 4.50 23.22 -2.66
N LEU A 132 4.57 22.24 -3.58
CA LEU A 132 3.66 21.10 -3.60
C LEU A 132 3.77 20.29 -2.30
N TRP A 133 4.99 20.07 -1.79
CA TRP A 133 5.20 19.39 -0.50
C TRP A 133 4.66 20.21 0.67
N ILE A 134 4.85 21.53 0.67
CA ILE A 134 4.26 22.44 1.67
C ILE A 134 2.74 22.35 1.63
N GLY A 135 2.13 22.40 0.45
CA GLY A 135 0.68 22.29 0.28
C GLY A 135 0.12 20.99 0.87
N VAL A 136 0.78 19.85 0.60
CA VAL A 136 0.37 18.56 1.16
C VAL A 136 0.59 18.50 2.67
N ALA A 137 1.64 19.12 3.20
CA ALA A 137 1.86 19.20 4.65
C ALA A 137 0.76 20.02 5.35
N VAL A 138 0.37 21.17 4.80
CA VAL A 138 -0.74 21.99 5.30
C VAL A 138 -2.05 21.22 5.27
N LEU A 139 -2.36 20.55 4.16
CA LEU A 139 -3.54 19.68 4.06
C LEU A 139 -3.51 18.60 5.16
N SER A 140 -2.36 17.98 5.39
CA SER A 140 -2.20 16.95 6.43
C SER A 140 -2.45 17.49 7.84
N VAL A 141 -2.04 18.71 8.14
CA VAL A 141 -2.37 19.39 9.41
C VAL A 141 -3.88 19.56 9.57
N ILE A 142 -4.56 20.06 8.52
CA ILE A 142 -6.01 20.26 8.54
C ILE A 142 -6.75 18.95 8.80
N LEU A 143 -6.36 17.87 8.10
CA LEU A 143 -6.96 16.54 8.25
C LEU A 143 -6.61 15.86 9.59
N ALA A 144 -5.50 16.23 10.22
CA ALA A 144 -5.12 15.70 11.53
C ALA A 144 -5.96 16.26 12.69
N VAL A 145 -6.45 17.51 12.58
CA VAL A 145 -7.25 18.15 13.65
C VAL A 145 -8.42 17.28 14.12
N PRO A 146 -9.33 16.81 13.25
CA PRO A 146 -10.44 15.96 13.70
C PRO A 146 -9.96 14.63 14.28
N ILE A 147 -8.81 14.09 13.85
CA ILE A 147 -8.25 12.85 14.40
C ILE A 147 -7.85 13.07 15.86
N PHE A 148 -7.17 14.17 16.18
CA PHE A 148 -6.78 14.49 17.56
C PHE A 148 -7.99 14.71 18.48
N ILE A 149 -9.08 15.26 17.96
CA ILE A 149 -10.31 15.53 18.73
C ILE A 149 -11.14 14.26 18.91
N CYS A 150 -11.33 13.46 17.84
CA CYS A 150 -12.28 12.35 17.83
C CYS A 150 -11.70 11.01 18.28
N THR A 151 -10.37 10.87 18.43
CA THR A 151 -9.76 9.58 18.81
C THR A 151 -10.14 9.19 20.25
N PRO A 152 -10.73 8.00 20.47
CA PRO A 152 -11.17 7.56 21.80
C PRO A 152 -10.04 7.51 22.84
N ASN A 153 -10.36 7.77 24.10
CA ASN A 153 -9.41 7.67 25.20
C ASN A 153 -9.18 6.24 25.69
N GLU A 154 -10.14 5.37 25.49
CA GLU A 154 -10.12 3.99 25.98
C GLU A 154 -9.76 3.03 24.86
N ILE A 155 -8.77 2.18 25.14
CA ILE A 155 -8.48 0.99 24.32
C ILE A 155 -9.28 -0.14 24.97
N LEU A 156 -10.33 -0.60 24.30
CA LEU A 156 -10.96 -1.87 24.66
C LEU A 156 -9.91 -2.97 24.49
N GLN A 157 -9.29 -3.36 25.61
CA GLN A 157 -8.31 -4.44 25.64
C GLN A 157 -9.04 -5.75 25.32
N HIS A 158 -9.08 -6.12 24.05
CA HIS A 158 -9.37 -7.51 23.71
C HIS A 158 -8.14 -8.33 24.12
N SER A 159 -8.32 -9.18 25.11
CA SER A 159 -7.35 -10.18 25.55
C SER A 159 -7.02 -11.07 24.36
N TYR A 160 -5.89 -10.83 23.71
CA TYR A 160 -5.37 -11.75 22.72
C TYR A 160 -4.92 -13.03 23.46
N SER A 161 -5.65 -14.10 23.25
CA SER A 161 -5.28 -15.44 23.73
C SER A 161 -3.87 -15.78 23.29
N GLN A 162 -2.99 -15.98 24.26
CA GLN A 162 -1.58 -16.34 24.07
C GLN A 162 -1.39 -17.85 24.09
N ASN A 163 -2.15 -18.62 23.34
CA ASN A 163 -1.82 -20.03 23.17
C ASN A 163 -1.43 -20.28 21.71
N SER A 164 -0.13 -20.25 21.43
CA SER A 164 0.37 -20.61 20.11
C SER A 164 1.49 -21.61 20.20
N ASN A 165 1.17 -22.89 20.04
CA ASN A 165 2.10 -23.83 19.48
C ASN A 165 2.27 -23.48 18.00
N TYR A 166 3.34 -22.76 17.68
CA TYR A 166 3.71 -22.42 16.30
C TYR A 166 3.96 -23.73 15.52
N LYS A 167 3.04 -24.08 14.63
CA LYS A 167 3.31 -25.04 13.55
C LYS A 167 3.36 -24.26 12.26
N ASN A 168 4.54 -24.26 11.64
CA ASN A 168 4.70 -23.69 10.31
C ASN A 168 3.72 -24.37 9.34
N ASN A 169 2.78 -23.61 8.82
CA ASN A 169 1.78 -24.13 7.91
C ASN A 169 2.19 -23.71 6.48
N PHE A 170 2.43 -24.71 5.62
CA PHE A 170 2.80 -24.49 4.22
C PHE A 170 1.87 -23.48 3.52
N SER A 171 0.57 -23.54 3.78
CA SER A 171 -0.42 -22.60 3.23
C SER A 171 -0.19 -21.16 3.69
N PHE A 172 0.28 -20.95 4.93
CA PHE A 172 0.64 -19.61 5.43
C PHE A 172 1.94 -19.09 4.81
N SER A 173 2.91 -19.95 4.61
CA SER A 173 4.17 -19.58 3.92
C SER A 173 3.90 -19.16 2.48
N LEU A 174 3.03 -19.88 1.77
CA LEU A 174 2.64 -19.53 0.41
C LEU A 174 2.01 -18.13 0.32
N ILE A 175 1.03 -17.82 1.17
CA ILE A 175 0.40 -16.49 1.15
C ILE A 175 1.39 -15.40 1.57
N SER A 176 2.34 -15.70 2.47
CA SER A 176 3.36 -14.73 2.88
C SER A 176 4.31 -14.39 1.72
N ILE A 177 4.80 -15.40 1.00
CA ILE A 177 5.65 -15.22 -0.19
C ILE A 177 4.87 -14.47 -1.28
N SER A 178 3.64 -14.92 -1.55
CA SER A 178 2.76 -14.27 -2.52
C SER A 178 2.54 -12.78 -2.21
N TYR A 179 2.34 -12.44 -0.95
CA TYR A 179 2.13 -11.07 -0.55
C TYR A 179 3.40 -10.21 -0.67
N GLY A 180 4.59 -10.82 -0.52
CA GLY A 180 5.87 -10.18 -0.85
C GLY A 180 6.03 -9.92 -2.35
N LEU A 181 5.72 -10.91 -3.20
CA LEU A 181 5.73 -10.76 -4.66
C LEU A 181 4.73 -9.72 -5.15
N TYR A 182 3.54 -9.68 -4.54
CA TYR A 182 2.55 -8.63 -4.78
C TYR A 182 3.12 -7.25 -4.42
N GLY A 183 3.77 -7.12 -3.25
CA GLY A 183 4.41 -5.88 -2.81
C GLY A 183 5.46 -5.38 -3.79
N PHE A 184 6.27 -6.30 -4.34
CA PHE A 184 7.27 -5.99 -5.37
C PHE A 184 6.60 -5.53 -6.69
N GLY A 185 5.61 -6.27 -7.18
CA GLY A 185 5.05 -6.03 -8.50
C GLY A 185 4.26 -4.72 -8.59
N TYR A 186 3.31 -4.48 -7.68
CA TYR A 186 2.44 -3.30 -7.82
C TYR A 186 3.17 -1.98 -7.59
N VAL A 187 4.19 -1.98 -6.71
CA VAL A 187 4.86 -0.74 -6.29
C VAL A 187 5.71 -0.14 -7.40
N ILE A 188 6.21 -0.94 -8.34
CA ILE A 188 6.99 -0.43 -9.49
C ILE A 188 6.09 0.47 -10.35
N LEU A 189 4.90 -0.01 -10.73
CA LEU A 189 3.94 0.83 -11.45
C LEU A 189 3.57 2.06 -10.61
N GLY A 190 3.21 1.87 -9.33
CA GLY A 190 2.83 2.98 -8.44
C GLY A 190 3.92 4.04 -8.29
N THR A 191 5.19 3.65 -8.32
CA THR A 191 6.31 4.60 -8.22
C THR A 191 6.51 5.41 -9.49
N PHE A 192 6.38 4.79 -10.66
CA PHE A 192 6.81 5.39 -11.92
C PHE A 192 5.68 5.78 -12.88
N ILE A 193 4.41 5.47 -12.59
CA ILE A 193 3.30 5.73 -13.51
C ILE A 193 3.14 7.22 -13.87
N SER A 194 3.34 8.13 -12.93
CA SER A 194 3.29 9.58 -13.20
C SER A 194 4.48 10.04 -14.04
N ALA A 195 5.69 9.56 -13.75
CA ALA A 195 6.88 9.86 -14.55
C ALA A 195 6.72 9.32 -15.98
N MET A 196 6.22 8.09 -16.13
CA MET A 196 5.94 7.51 -17.44
C MET A 196 4.91 8.33 -18.22
N ALA A 197 3.82 8.78 -17.57
CA ALA A 197 2.81 9.60 -18.22
C ALA A 197 3.39 10.93 -18.71
N ARG A 198 4.24 11.58 -17.91
CA ARG A 198 4.89 12.85 -18.24
C ARG A 198 5.89 12.73 -19.39
N GLU A 199 6.71 11.69 -19.39
CA GLU A 199 7.81 11.50 -20.34
C GLU A 199 7.39 10.89 -21.68
N THR A 200 6.17 10.30 -21.74
CA THR A 200 5.68 9.71 -22.98
C THR A 200 4.94 10.75 -23.83
N SER A 201 5.47 11.02 -25.02
CA SER A 201 4.91 12.02 -25.94
C SER A 201 3.41 11.81 -26.18
N GLY A 202 2.63 12.87 -26.00
CA GLY A 202 1.16 12.87 -26.14
C GLY A 202 0.40 12.33 -24.94
N LEU A 203 1.09 11.96 -23.84
CA LEU A 203 0.48 11.47 -22.60
C LEU A 203 0.64 12.43 -21.42
N GLU A 204 1.33 13.54 -21.59
CA GLU A 204 1.68 14.51 -20.54
C GLU A 204 0.44 14.97 -19.76
N ALA A 205 -0.66 15.24 -20.47
CA ALA A 205 -1.91 15.62 -19.86
C ALA A 205 -2.58 14.52 -19.01
N THR A 206 -2.15 13.26 -19.13
CA THR A 206 -2.72 12.16 -18.33
C THR A 206 -2.11 12.09 -16.94
N GLU A 207 -0.92 12.63 -16.72
CA GLU A 207 -0.25 12.65 -15.41
C GLU A 207 -1.16 13.19 -14.30
N MET A 208 -1.89 14.27 -14.59
CA MET A 208 -2.78 14.94 -13.66
C MET A 208 -3.89 14.01 -13.12
N TYR A 209 -4.33 13.05 -13.92
CA TYR A 209 -5.46 12.17 -13.59
C TYR A 209 -5.05 10.81 -13.03
N VAL A 210 -3.81 10.41 -13.18
CA VAL A 210 -3.31 9.07 -12.77
C VAL A 210 -3.71 8.75 -11.34
N TRP A 211 -3.26 9.53 -10.38
CA TRP A 211 -3.53 9.26 -8.97
C TRP A 211 -4.96 9.59 -8.56
N LEU A 212 -5.62 10.54 -9.23
CA LEU A 212 -7.04 10.81 -9.04
C LEU A 212 -7.87 9.56 -9.39
N LEU A 213 -7.60 8.93 -10.53
CA LEU A 213 -8.27 7.70 -10.96
C LEU A 213 -7.98 6.53 -10.03
N VAL A 214 -6.72 6.40 -9.56
CA VAL A 214 -6.33 5.39 -8.56
C VAL A 214 -7.17 5.54 -7.28
N GLY A 215 -7.27 6.75 -6.75
CA GLY A 215 -8.04 7.01 -5.53
C GLY A 215 -9.54 6.77 -5.70
N LEU A 216 -10.14 7.31 -6.78
CA LEU A 216 -11.56 7.17 -7.08
C LEU A 216 -11.96 5.70 -7.30
N ALA A 217 -11.14 4.94 -8.03
CA ALA A 217 -11.39 3.52 -8.24
C ALA A 217 -11.23 2.72 -6.94
N GLY A 218 -10.31 3.11 -6.06
CA GLY A 218 -10.03 2.40 -4.82
C GLY A 218 -11.16 2.46 -3.79
N ILE A 219 -11.81 3.62 -3.65
CA ILE A 219 -12.83 3.85 -2.62
C ILE A 219 -13.95 2.78 -2.63
N PRO A 220 -14.69 2.53 -3.73
CA PRO A 220 -15.76 1.55 -3.73
C PRO A 220 -15.25 0.10 -3.63
N MET A 221 -14.07 -0.17 -4.13
CA MET A 221 -13.53 -1.52 -4.21
C MET A 221 -13.08 -2.08 -2.86
N VAL A 222 -12.80 -1.23 -1.87
CA VAL A 222 -12.59 -1.65 -0.47
C VAL A 222 -13.80 -2.37 0.11
N ILE A 223 -15.01 -2.08 -0.37
CA ILE A 223 -16.25 -2.75 0.04
C ILE A 223 -16.54 -3.94 -0.87
N PHE A 224 -16.37 -3.77 -2.19
CA PHE A 224 -16.67 -4.79 -3.20
C PHE A 224 -15.88 -6.09 -2.99
N TRP A 225 -14.56 -6.01 -2.87
CA TRP A 225 -13.71 -7.20 -2.80
C TRP A 225 -13.95 -8.08 -1.55
N PRO A 226 -14.09 -7.55 -0.33
CA PRO A 226 -14.48 -8.35 0.83
C PRO A 226 -15.89 -8.95 0.70
N TRP A 227 -16.82 -8.24 0.08
CA TRP A 227 -18.14 -8.78 -0.23
C TRP A 227 -18.05 -9.94 -1.24
N PHE A 228 -17.28 -9.77 -2.30
CA PHE A 228 -17.02 -10.83 -3.29
C PHE A 228 -16.32 -12.02 -2.65
N GLY A 229 -15.32 -11.78 -1.80
CA GLY A 229 -14.61 -12.81 -1.04
C GLY A 229 -15.50 -13.63 -0.11
N LYS A 230 -16.57 -13.03 0.47
CA LYS A 230 -17.56 -13.79 1.23
C LYS A 230 -18.35 -14.78 0.36
N LYS A 231 -18.54 -14.51 -0.92
CA LYS A 231 -19.30 -15.38 -1.84
C LYS A 231 -18.45 -16.53 -2.41
N ILE A 232 -17.24 -16.24 -2.85
CA ILE A 232 -16.39 -17.21 -3.56
C ILE A 232 -15.24 -17.75 -2.72
N GLY A 233 -14.92 -17.08 -1.59
CA GLY A 233 -13.76 -17.29 -0.74
C GLY A 233 -12.70 -16.23 -0.93
N ASN A 234 -12.05 -15.84 0.18
CA ASN A 234 -11.04 -14.78 0.17
C ASN A 234 -9.82 -15.14 -0.70
N ASP A 235 -9.42 -16.41 -0.74
CA ASP A 235 -8.33 -16.92 -1.54
C ASP A 235 -8.57 -16.73 -3.05
N LEU A 236 -9.78 -17.06 -3.54
CA LEU A 236 -10.15 -16.82 -4.93
C LEU A 236 -10.34 -15.34 -5.24
N ALA A 237 -10.90 -14.57 -4.29
CA ALA A 237 -10.99 -13.12 -4.46
C ALA A 237 -9.60 -12.48 -4.58
N LEU A 238 -8.63 -12.92 -3.77
CA LEU A 238 -7.23 -12.50 -3.85
C LEU A 238 -6.59 -12.88 -5.19
N PHE A 239 -6.83 -14.12 -5.65
CA PHE A 239 -6.37 -14.57 -6.97
C PHE A 239 -6.83 -13.61 -8.07
N PHE A 240 -8.15 -13.36 -8.16
CA PHE A 240 -8.70 -12.47 -9.18
C PHE A 240 -8.22 -11.03 -9.02
N ALA A 241 -8.19 -10.48 -7.82
CA ALA A 241 -7.73 -9.13 -7.58
C ALA A 241 -6.26 -8.94 -7.99
N CYS A 242 -5.39 -9.91 -7.64
CA CYS A 242 -3.97 -9.86 -7.97
C CYS A 242 -3.72 -10.10 -9.47
N ALA A 243 -4.50 -10.97 -10.12
CA ALA A 243 -4.43 -11.17 -11.58
C ALA A 243 -4.89 -9.91 -12.34
N ILE A 244 -5.95 -9.26 -11.88
CA ILE A 244 -6.43 -7.98 -12.45
C ILE A 244 -5.37 -6.88 -12.25
N MET A 245 -4.69 -6.86 -11.10
CA MET A 245 -3.56 -5.96 -10.87
C MET A 245 -2.43 -6.23 -11.87
N GLY A 246 -2.08 -7.51 -12.10
CA GLY A 246 -1.07 -7.91 -13.07
C GLY A 246 -1.41 -7.45 -14.50
N LEU A 247 -2.67 -7.58 -14.91
CA LEU A 247 -3.15 -7.01 -16.16
C LEU A 247 -3.04 -5.49 -16.16
N GLY A 248 -3.43 -4.82 -15.08
CA GLY A 248 -3.32 -3.37 -14.96
C GLY A 248 -1.89 -2.86 -15.12
N VAL A 249 -0.91 -3.55 -14.53
CA VAL A 249 0.51 -3.21 -14.69
C VAL A 249 0.99 -3.42 -16.14
N LEU A 250 0.41 -4.38 -16.85
CA LEU A 250 0.77 -4.67 -18.24
C LEU A 250 0.11 -3.72 -19.26
N MET A 251 -1.00 -3.05 -18.88
CA MET A 251 -1.74 -2.19 -19.81
C MET A 251 -0.89 -1.12 -20.52
N PRO A 252 0.00 -0.38 -19.85
CA PRO A 252 0.84 0.62 -20.50
C PRO A 252 1.85 0.02 -21.48
N VAL A 253 2.20 -1.26 -21.30
CA VAL A 253 3.12 -1.97 -22.19
C VAL A 253 2.38 -2.46 -23.45
N LEU A 254 1.12 -2.90 -23.29
CA LEU A 254 0.30 -3.39 -24.40
C LEU A 254 -0.32 -2.26 -25.21
N LEU A 255 -0.64 -1.15 -24.55
CA LEU A 255 -1.31 0.00 -25.13
C LEU A 255 -0.49 1.25 -24.79
N GLU A 256 0.42 1.61 -25.68
CA GLU A 256 1.31 2.78 -25.52
C GLU A 256 0.54 4.09 -25.82
N ASN A 257 -0.58 4.29 -25.16
CA ASN A 257 -1.48 5.43 -25.37
C ASN A 257 -2.24 5.80 -24.07
N LYS A 258 -3.09 6.83 -24.14
CA LYS A 258 -3.90 7.30 -23.00
C LYS A 258 -4.76 6.20 -22.38
N VAL A 259 -5.28 5.27 -23.18
CA VAL A 259 -6.10 4.16 -22.67
C VAL A 259 -5.27 3.22 -21.80
N GLY A 260 -4.01 2.94 -22.19
CA GLY A 260 -3.08 2.10 -21.40
C GLY A 260 -2.84 2.66 -20.01
N ILE A 261 -2.47 3.93 -19.90
CA ILE A 261 -2.21 4.60 -18.61
C ILE A 261 -3.50 4.74 -17.79
N THR A 262 -4.61 5.14 -18.41
CA THR A 262 -5.89 5.30 -17.72
C THR A 262 -6.40 3.97 -17.16
N SER A 263 -6.35 2.90 -17.96
CA SER A 263 -6.75 1.56 -17.50
C SER A 263 -5.83 1.04 -16.41
N ALA A 264 -4.51 1.25 -16.52
CA ALA A 264 -3.56 0.92 -15.45
C ALA A 264 -3.90 1.61 -14.14
N SER A 265 -4.21 2.90 -14.17
CA SER A 265 -4.59 3.69 -12.99
C SER A 265 -5.86 3.15 -12.33
N ILE A 266 -6.89 2.85 -13.13
CA ILE A 266 -8.17 2.32 -12.64
C ILE A 266 -7.97 0.91 -12.05
N LEU A 267 -7.24 0.03 -12.74
CA LEU A 267 -7.00 -1.34 -12.28
C LEU A 267 -6.10 -1.38 -11.05
N LEU A 268 -5.06 -0.54 -10.99
CA LEU A 268 -4.24 -0.32 -9.80
C LEU A 268 -5.12 0.10 -8.62
N GLY A 269 -5.89 1.16 -8.76
CA GLY A 269 -6.75 1.69 -7.70
C GLY A 269 -7.78 0.68 -7.23
N SER A 270 -8.43 -0.02 -8.17
CA SER A 270 -9.48 -0.98 -7.85
C SER A 270 -9.01 -2.22 -7.08
N THR A 271 -7.71 -2.47 -7.00
CA THR A 271 -7.17 -3.73 -6.46
C THR A 271 -6.18 -3.55 -5.32
N PHE A 272 -5.33 -2.50 -5.30
CA PHE A 272 -4.20 -2.45 -4.38
C PHE A 272 -4.59 -2.37 -2.89
N ILE A 273 -5.57 -1.54 -2.51
CA ILE A 273 -6.05 -1.44 -1.13
C ILE A 273 -6.81 -2.71 -0.71
N PRO A 274 -7.76 -3.22 -1.51
CA PRO A 274 -8.48 -4.44 -1.19
C PRO A 274 -7.60 -5.69 -1.06
N ILE A 275 -6.56 -5.86 -1.89
CA ILE A 275 -5.64 -7.00 -1.77
C ILE A 275 -4.97 -6.98 -0.40
N THR A 276 -4.53 -5.81 0.08
CA THR A 276 -3.94 -5.67 1.41
C THR A 276 -4.89 -6.13 2.50
N ALA A 277 -6.14 -5.66 2.48
CA ALA A 277 -7.15 -6.04 3.48
C ALA A 277 -7.47 -7.56 3.43
N LEU A 278 -7.67 -8.11 2.25
CA LEU A 278 -7.98 -9.54 2.07
C LEU A 278 -6.79 -10.45 2.41
N ALA A 279 -5.55 -10.06 2.04
CA ALA A 279 -4.35 -10.84 2.34
C ALA A 279 -4.12 -10.98 3.85
N LEU A 280 -4.34 -9.90 4.60
CA LEU A 280 -4.25 -9.94 6.06
C LEU A 280 -5.34 -10.83 6.66
N LEU A 281 -6.58 -10.76 6.18
CA LEU A 281 -7.68 -11.61 6.64
C LEU A 281 -7.43 -13.09 6.32
N GLU A 282 -7.05 -13.39 5.09
CA GLU A 282 -6.80 -14.76 4.64
C GLU A 282 -5.55 -15.35 5.31
N GLY A 283 -4.50 -14.57 5.48
CA GLY A 283 -3.30 -14.99 6.18
C GLY A 283 -3.56 -15.29 7.65
N GLN A 284 -4.39 -14.50 8.33
CA GLN A 284 -4.82 -14.77 9.70
C GLN A 284 -5.58 -16.10 9.80
N SER A 285 -6.43 -16.42 8.82
CA SER A 285 -7.19 -17.68 8.79
C SER A 285 -6.30 -18.91 8.57
N ARG A 286 -5.15 -18.75 7.88
CA ARG A 286 -4.17 -19.81 7.61
C ARG A 286 -3.13 -19.98 8.73
N TYR A 287 -3.03 -19.03 9.64
CA TYR A 287 -2.03 -19.02 10.71
C TYR A 287 -2.56 -19.61 12.01
N ASN A 288 -1.89 -20.62 12.55
CA ASN A 288 -2.29 -21.28 13.78
C ASN A 288 -1.80 -20.60 15.07
N GLY A 289 -1.44 -19.34 15.00
CA GLY A 289 -0.91 -18.56 16.13
C GLY A 289 -1.66 -17.25 16.37
N SER A 290 -1.02 -16.32 17.04
CA SER A 290 -1.65 -15.03 17.31
C SER A 290 -1.81 -14.19 16.05
N ILE A 291 -2.93 -13.49 15.93
CA ILE A 291 -3.24 -12.55 14.84
C ILE A 291 -2.12 -11.52 14.67
N ARG A 292 -1.55 -11.03 15.78
CA ARG A 292 -0.46 -10.05 15.78
C ARG A 292 0.78 -10.58 15.07
N VAL A 293 1.17 -11.83 15.30
CA VAL A 293 2.35 -12.43 14.67
C VAL A 293 2.11 -12.69 13.20
N SER A 294 0.93 -13.20 12.82
CA SER A 294 0.59 -13.41 11.41
C SER A 294 0.59 -12.11 10.62
N THR A 295 -0.03 -11.06 11.18
CA THR A 295 -0.04 -9.72 10.57
C THR A 295 1.37 -9.18 10.40
N ALA A 296 2.23 -9.32 11.42
CA ALA A 296 3.61 -8.85 11.35
C ALA A 296 4.42 -9.57 10.27
N ILE A 297 4.32 -10.89 10.16
CA ILE A 297 5.03 -11.67 9.14
C ILE A 297 4.56 -11.27 7.74
N LEU A 298 3.25 -11.18 7.52
CA LEU A 298 2.69 -10.77 6.25
C LEU A 298 3.12 -9.35 5.87
N THR A 299 2.97 -8.39 6.78
CA THR A 299 3.37 -7.01 6.54
C THR A 299 4.87 -6.88 6.27
N SER A 300 5.70 -7.66 6.98
CA SER A 300 7.15 -7.69 6.73
C SER A 300 7.48 -8.22 5.35
N SER A 301 6.86 -9.34 4.94
CA SER A 301 7.05 -9.89 3.59
C SER A 301 6.64 -8.91 2.51
N PHE A 302 5.49 -8.27 2.66
CA PHE A 302 5.00 -7.21 1.78
C PHE A 302 5.97 -6.03 1.69
N SER A 303 6.46 -5.55 2.83
CA SER A 303 7.38 -4.42 2.90
C SER A 303 8.74 -4.73 2.27
N VAL A 304 9.22 -5.98 2.35
CA VAL A 304 10.44 -6.42 1.63
C VAL A 304 10.24 -6.29 0.13
N GLY A 305 9.10 -6.74 -0.40
CA GLY A 305 8.77 -6.57 -1.80
C GLY A 305 8.73 -5.10 -2.23
N GLN A 306 8.03 -4.27 -1.44
CA GLN A 306 7.95 -2.83 -1.68
C GLN A 306 9.32 -2.11 -1.58
N MET A 307 10.22 -2.57 -0.71
CA MET A 307 11.55 -2.01 -0.57
C MET A 307 12.42 -2.30 -1.79
N ILE A 308 12.34 -3.51 -2.33
CA ILE A 308 13.16 -3.92 -3.48
C ILE A 308 12.60 -3.34 -4.78
N GLY A 309 11.27 -3.30 -4.93
CA GLY A 309 10.61 -2.97 -6.19
C GLY A 309 11.01 -1.63 -6.82
N PRO A 310 10.90 -0.50 -6.14
CA PRO A 310 11.18 0.80 -6.73
C PRO A 310 12.64 0.98 -7.15
N TYR A 311 13.59 0.52 -6.33
CA TYR A 311 15.01 0.57 -6.67
C TYR A 311 15.31 -0.30 -7.90
N PHE A 312 14.84 -1.55 -7.89
CA PHE A 312 14.98 -2.47 -9.02
C PHE A 312 14.34 -1.87 -10.29
N GLY A 313 13.13 -1.34 -10.18
CA GLY A 313 12.43 -0.70 -11.29
C GLY A 313 13.22 0.50 -11.86
N GLY A 314 13.73 1.38 -10.99
CA GLY A 314 14.53 2.52 -11.38
C GLY A 314 15.80 2.12 -12.12
N VAL A 315 16.55 1.14 -11.60
CA VAL A 315 17.77 0.61 -12.25
C VAL A 315 17.46 0.05 -13.65
N ILE A 316 16.39 -0.74 -13.78
CA ILE A 316 15.99 -1.32 -15.09
C ILE A 316 15.57 -0.22 -16.06
N ILE A 317 14.81 0.79 -15.60
CA ILE A 317 14.37 1.89 -16.47
C ILE A 317 15.58 2.70 -16.96
N ASP A 318 16.52 3.03 -16.09
CA ASP A 318 17.72 3.79 -16.47
C ASP A 318 18.64 2.98 -17.40
N LEU A 319 18.84 1.67 -17.16
CA LEU A 319 19.68 0.81 -17.99
C LEU A 319 19.14 0.60 -19.40
N PHE A 320 17.84 0.42 -19.53
CA PHE A 320 17.21 0.11 -20.82
C PHE A 320 16.49 1.31 -21.45
N ASN A 321 16.46 2.44 -20.77
CA ASN A 321 15.72 3.64 -21.16
C ASN A 321 14.27 3.32 -21.54
N SER A 322 13.63 2.40 -20.79
CA SER A 322 12.28 1.90 -21.09
C SER A 322 11.57 1.42 -19.83
N TYR A 323 10.33 1.81 -19.67
CA TYR A 323 9.45 1.32 -18.61
C TYR A 323 8.97 -0.11 -18.86
N SER A 324 8.89 -0.56 -20.12
CA SER A 324 8.23 -1.80 -20.53
C SER A 324 8.82 -3.05 -19.89
N ILE A 325 10.16 -3.13 -19.75
CA ILE A 325 10.82 -4.29 -19.13
C ILE A 325 10.51 -4.36 -17.64
N ALA A 326 10.61 -3.23 -16.93
CA ALA A 326 10.32 -3.17 -15.49
C ALA A 326 8.85 -3.54 -15.23
N LEU A 327 7.90 -3.03 -16.02
CA LEU A 327 6.48 -3.32 -15.90
C LEU A 327 6.14 -4.78 -16.27
N THR A 328 6.81 -5.36 -17.26
CA THR A 328 6.63 -6.78 -17.62
C THR A 328 7.07 -7.70 -16.49
N ILE A 329 8.25 -7.46 -15.89
CA ILE A 329 8.73 -8.21 -14.73
C ILE A 329 7.78 -8.05 -13.54
N SER A 330 7.30 -6.83 -13.29
CA SER A 330 6.27 -6.52 -12.29
C SER A 330 5.00 -7.37 -12.50
N SER A 331 4.48 -7.37 -13.71
CA SER A 331 3.27 -8.12 -14.08
C SER A 331 3.44 -9.63 -13.89
N ILE A 332 4.57 -10.19 -14.31
CA ILE A 332 4.91 -11.60 -14.09
C ILE A 332 4.92 -11.93 -12.59
N SER A 333 5.55 -11.08 -11.78
CA SER A 333 5.55 -11.24 -10.32
C SER A 333 4.13 -11.27 -9.75
N LEU A 334 3.23 -10.42 -10.23
CA LEU A 334 1.83 -10.35 -9.80
C LEU A 334 1.02 -11.58 -10.24
N PHE A 335 1.25 -12.11 -11.43
CA PHE A 335 0.60 -13.35 -11.86
C PHE A 335 1.10 -14.55 -11.05
N ILE A 336 2.39 -14.65 -10.75
CA ILE A 336 2.92 -15.67 -9.84
C ILE A 336 2.28 -15.51 -8.46
N ALA A 337 2.25 -14.29 -7.93
CA ALA A 337 1.61 -13.99 -6.66
C ALA A 337 0.14 -14.43 -6.64
N SER A 338 -0.62 -14.15 -7.72
CA SER A 338 -2.04 -14.52 -7.80
C SER A 338 -2.25 -16.03 -7.63
N ILE A 339 -1.45 -16.84 -8.31
CA ILE A 339 -1.53 -18.30 -8.23
C ILE A 339 -1.20 -18.79 -6.82
N LEU A 340 -0.16 -18.26 -6.20
CA LEU A 340 0.26 -18.64 -4.85
C LEU A 340 -0.73 -18.21 -3.75
N MET A 341 -1.62 -17.27 -4.01
CA MET A 341 -2.67 -16.85 -3.09
C MET A 341 -3.76 -17.90 -2.89
N ILE A 342 -3.95 -18.80 -3.85
CA ILE A 342 -4.94 -19.87 -3.75
C ILE A 342 -4.57 -20.82 -2.61
N ASN A 343 -5.56 -21.18 -1.79
CA ASN A 343 -5.35 -22.09 -0.68
C ASN A 343 -5.35 -23.55 -1.16
N PRO A 344 -4.21 -24.26 -1.15
CA PRO A 344 -4.15 -25.63 -1.68
C PRO A 344 -5.02 -26.63 -0.90
N THR A 345 -5.21 -26.42 0.40
CA THR A 345 -6.07 -27.32 1.22
C THR A 345 -7.55 -27.19 0.84
N ARG A 346 -7.96 -26.05 0.33
CA ARG A 346 -9.34 -25.81 -0.12
C ARG A 346 -9.61 -26.48 -1.47
N LEU A 347 -8.62 -26.48 -2.37
CA LEU A 347 -8.72 -27.19 -3.66
C LEU A 347 -8.88 -28.69 -3.45
N LEU A 348 -8.12 -29.27 -2.55
CA LEU A 348 -8.22 -30.71 -2.21
C LEU A 348 -9.60 -31.06 -1.64
N ASN A 349 -10.14 -30.24 -0.74
CA ASN A 349 -11.44 -30.47 -0.13
C ASN A 349 -12.64 -30.26 -1.08
N ARG A 350 -12.53 -29.44 -2.11
CA ARG A 350 -13.56 -29.28 -3.15
C ARG A 350 -13.64 -30.54 -4.02
N ASN A 351 -12.52 -31.07 -4.48
CA ASN A 351 -12.49 -32.29 -5.27
C ASN A 351 -13.07 -33.51 -4.55
N PHE A 352 -13.04 -33.54 -3.22
CA PHE A 352 -13.66 -34.63 -2.42
C PHE A 352 -15.17 -34.47 -2.23
N ARG A 353 -15.72 -33.25 -2.28
CA ARG A 353 -17.17 -33.02 -2.15
C ARG A 353 -17.96 -33.13 -3.45
N ASP A 354 -17.27 -32.92 -4.58
CA ASP A 354 -17.89 -33.08 -5.92
C ASP A 354 -17.80 -34.52 -6.45
N ILE A 355 -17.14 -35.45 -5.69
CA ILE A 355 -16.99 -36.87 -6.01
C ILE A 355 -17.84 -37.75 -5.07
N LEU A 356 -18.37 -37.20 -3.98
CA LEU A 356 -19.34 -37.86 -3.06
C LEU A 356 -20.72 -37.24 -3.21
#